data_18a01374ccdfa8189face3a94e7dce1a
#
_entry.id   18a01374ccdfa8189face3a94e7dce1a
#
_cell.length_a   1.000
_cell.length_b   1.000
_cell.length_c   1.000
_cell.angle_alpha   90.00
_cell.angle_beta   90.00
_cell.angle_gamma   90.00
#
_symmetry.space_group_name_H-M   'P 1'
#
loop_
_entity.id
_entity.type
_entity.pdbx_description
1 polymer ?
#
loop_
_entity_poly.entity_id
_entity_poly.type
_entity_poly.pdbx_seq_one_letter_code
_entity_poly.pdbx_strand_id
1 'polypeptide(L)'
;MYRRIIYLAMFAFSAMSNAQQAKPIYLDDSKPIEERVENALSKMTLDEKIAMIHAQSKFSSPGVPRLGIPEFWTTDGPHGVRPEVKWDEWDQAGWTNDSIIAYPALTALSATWNRNMSKIYGVSLGEEARYRRKDILLGPGVNIYRTPLNGRNFEYMGEDPFLTSQMVVPYIKGLQSNGVAACVKHYALNNQETYRHTSNVIVDDRTLYEIYLPPFKAAVQDGDSWTIMGAYDLYKGQYATHNQYLINDILKGEWGYKGVVISDWGAASDTKQAIFNGLDLEFGTWTDGLAAGTKNAYDNYYLANPYKQMILSGKVGTKELDDKVRRLLRLAFHTTLNKNRPLGSVASAEHVEAARKIGEEGIVLLQNQNGTLPINLNKTKKIAVIGENAVKMMTVGGGSSSLKVKYETLPLDGIKKRFGKDTEIVFARGYVGDPGGEYNGVVTGQNLKDNRSEKELIDEAVKV
;
A
#
# COMPACT_ATOMS: atom_id res chain seq x y z
N MET A 1 -62.59 46.65 13.14
CA MET A 1 -61.52 46.54 14.14
C MET A 1 -60.82 45.14 14.12
N TYR A 2 -61.20 44.27 13.22
CA TYR A 2 -60.67 42.86 13.15
C TYR A 2 -59.62 42.59 12.07
N ARG A 3 -59.28 43.56 11.22
CA ARG A 3 -58.32 43.32 10.08
C ARG A 3 -56.85 43.70 10.39
N ARG A 4 -56.58 44.34 11.55
CA ARG A 4 -55.18 44.72 11.90
C ARG A 4 -54.48 43.77 12.84
N ILE A 5 -55.14 42.77 13.42
CA ILE A 5 -54.57 41.81 14.34
C ILE A 5 -53.96 40.60 13.60
N ILE A 6 -54.46 40.30 12.39
CA ILE A 6 -53.97 39.15 11.60
C ILE A 6 -52.58 39.37 10.96
N TYR A 7 -52.22 40.63 10.67
CA TYR A 7 -50.90 40.94 10.09
C TYR A 7 -49.74 40.96 11.09
N LEU A 8 -50.00 41.15 12.39
CA LEU A 8 -48.96 41.09 13.42
C LEU A 8 -48.62 39.63 13.81
N ALA A 9 -49.57 38.71 13.68
CA ALA A 9 -49.29 37.29 13.97
C ALA A 9 -48.51 36.58 12.86
N MET A 10 -48.61 37.02 11.60
CA MET A 10 -47.82 36.48 10.49
C MET A 10 -46.37 36.96 10.45
N PHE A 11 -46.07 38.12 11.01
CA PHE A 11 -44.70 38.63 11.10
C PHE A 11 -43.88 38.02 12.27
N ALA A 12 -44.54 37.54 13.31
CA ALA A 12 -43.88 36.89 14.44
C ALA A 12 -43.50 35.41 14.16
N PHE A 13 -44.14 34.76 13.16
CA PHE A 13 -43.82 33.36 12.78
C PHE A 13 -42.68 33.25 11.75
N SER A 14 -42.31 34.34 11.06
CA SER A 14 -41.24 34.36 10.08
C SER A 14 -39.84 34.62 10.68
N ALA A 15 -39.78 34.96 11.97
CA ALA A 15 -38.51 35.27 12.67
C ALA A 15 -37.93 34.06 13.45
N MET A 16 -38.58 32.90 13.44
CA MET A 16 -38.12 31.70 14.20
C MET A 16 -37.47 30.59 13.36
N SER A 17 -37.12 30.82 12.11
CA SER A 17 -36.56 29.76 11.28
C SER A 17 -35.29 30.16 10.56
N ASN A 18 -34.28 30.60 11.28
CA ASN A 18 -32.89 30.54 10.82
C ASN A 18 -31.91 30.65 12.00
N ALA A 19 -32.09 29.87 13.05
CA ALA A 19 -30.95 29.45 13.83
C ALA A 19 -30.15 28.48 12.93
N GLN A 20 -29.30 29.04 12.09
CA GLN A 20 -28.32 28.27 11.35
C GLN A 20 -27.55 27.48 12.40
N GLN A 21 -27.85 26.16 12.52
CA GLN A 21 -27.16 25.31 13.48
C GLN A 21 -25.66 25.50 13.26
N ALA A 22 -24.97 26.04 14.24
CA ALA A 22 -23.53 26.29 14.13
C ALA A 22 -22.83 25.02 13.63
N LYS A 23 -22.07 25.15 12.56
CA LYS A 23 -21.34 24.04 11.96
C LYS A 23 -20.52 23.34 13.06
N PRO A 24 -20.64 22.00 13.23
CA PRO A 24 -19.86 21.29 14.25
C PRO A 24 -18.35 21.56 14.09
N ILE A 25 -17.63 21.67 15.20
CA ILE A 25 -16.18 21.99 15.19
C ILE A 25 -15.40 21.04 14.29
N TYR A 26 -15.71 19.74 14.32
CA TYR A 26 -15.00 18.76 13.48
C TYR A 26 -15.17 18.97 11.97
N LEU A 27 -16.20 19.69 11.54
CA LEU A 27 -16.41 20.06 10.13
C LEU A 27 -15.84 21.44 9.78
N ASP A 28 -15.34 22.20 10.74
CA ASP A 28 -14.76 23.53 10.54
C ASP A 28 -13.27 23.42 10.20
N ASP A 29 -12.93 23.63 8.93
CA ASP A 29 -11.58 23.51 8.40
C ASP A 29 -10.61 24.60 8.93
N SER A 30 -11.12 25.65 9.57
CA SER A 30 -10.31 26.68 10.23
C SER A 30 -9.75 26.24 11.59
N LYS A 31 -10.28 25.16 12.16
CA LYS A 31 -9.87 24.64 13.46
C LYS A 31 -8.70 23.67 13.36
N PRO A 32 -7.82 23.65 14.36
CA PRO A 32 -6.75 22.65 14.44
C PRO A 32 -7.27 21.22 14.37
N ILE A 33 -6.52 20.32 13.71
CA ILE A 33 -6.94 18.93 13.54
C ILE A 33 -7.24 18.26 14.88
N GLU A 34 -6.42 18.46 15.91
CA GLU A 34 -6.63 17.82 17.22
C GLU A 34 -7.93 18.29 17.89
N GLU A 35 -8.31 19.54 17.75
CA GLU A 35 -9.60 20.06 18.26
C GLU A 35 -10.77 19.42 17.52
N ARG A 36 -10.63 19.25 16.22
CA ARG A 36 -11.60 18.56 15.36
C ARG A 36 -11.74 17.08 15.70
N VAL A 37 -10.62 16.40 15.96
CA VAL A 37 -10.56 15.00 16.39
C VAL A 37 -11.35 14.80 17.70
N GLU A 38 -11.04 15.57 18.74
CA GLU A 38 -11.73 15.43 20.03
C GLU A 38 -13.22 15.74 19.92
N ASN A 39 -13.59 16.74 19.13
CA ASN A 39 -15.00 17.08 18.89
C ASN A 39 -15.76 15.97 18.15
N ALA A 40 -15.14 15.33 17.13
CA ALA A 40 -15.74 14.19 16.44
C ALA A 40 -15.88 12.98 17.38
N LEU A 41 -14.80 12.62 18.09
CA LEU A 41 -14.76 11.50 19.03
C LEU A 41 -15.85 11.60 20.10
N SER A 42 -16.06 12.81 20.67
CA SER A 42 -17.08 13.04 21.71
C SER A 42 -18.52 12.82 21.24
N LYS A 43 -18.75 12.79 19.91
CA LYS A 43 -20.07 12.59 19.31
C LYS A 43 -20.33 11.14 18.87
N MET A 44 -19.31 10.29 18.90
CA MET A 44 -19.40 8.89 18.45
C MET A 44 -19.99 8.00 19.52
N THR A 45 -20.86 7.08 19.09
CA THR A 45 -21.34 5.97 19.92
C THR A 45 -20.28 4.89 20.06
N LEU A 46 -20.46 3.96 21.02
CA LEU A 46 -19.59 2.79 21.15
C LEU A 46 -19.54 1.97 19.86
N ASP A 47 -20.70 1.74 19.25
CA ASP A 47 -20.80 0.93 18.03
C ASP A 47 -20.07 1.58 16.86
N GLU A 48 -20.16 2.88 16.70
CA GLU A 48 -19.43 3.63 15.66
C GLU A 48 -17.91 3.60 15.89
N LYS A 49 -17.47 3.67 17.13
CA LYS A 49 -16.06 3.56 17.50
C LYS A 49 -15.49 2.17 17.20
N ILE A 50 -16.23 1.13 17.58
CA ILE A 50 -15.86 -0.27 17.30
C ILE A 50 -15.83 -0.54 15.80
N ALA A 51 -16.88 -0.14 15.08
CA ALA A 51 -16.94 -0.35 13.62
C ALA A 51 -15.74 0.28 12.89
N MET A 52 -15.29 1.45 13.32
CA MET A 52 -14.23 2.19 12.65
C MET A 52 -12.84 1.54 12.74
N ILE A 53 -12.59 0.68 13.74
CA ILE A 53 -11.28 0.07 14.00
C ILE A 53 -11.08 -1.32 13.39
N HIS A 54 -12.01 -1.78 12.55
CA HIS A 54 -11.86 -3.02 11.79
C HIS A 54 -12.46 -2.91 10.38
N ALA A 55 -12.10 -3.84 9.51
CA ALA A 55 -12.58 -3.86 8.14
C ALA A 55 -14.09 -4.16 8.03
N GLN A 56 -14.68 -3.71 6.92
CA GLN A 56 -16.01 -4.09 6.45
C GLN A 56 -16.00 -4.81 5.10
N SER A 57 -14.85 -4.83 4.44
CA SER A 57 -14.61 -5.52 3.18
C SER A 57 -13.13 -5.93 3.09
N LYS A 58 -12.72 -6.53 1.97
CA LYS A 58 -11.30 -6.87 1.75
C LYS A 58 -10.37 -5.65 1.88
N PHE A 59 -10.83 -4.46 1.45
CA PHE A 59 -9.99 -3.26 1.36
C PHE A 59 -10.64 -2.00 1.89
N SER A 60 -11.72 -2.09 2.69
CA SER A 60 -12.31 -0.90 3.31
C SER A 60 -12.65 -1.09 4.79
N SER A 61 -12.61 0.00 5.53
CA SER A 61 -13.15 0.08 6.88
C SER A 61 -14.26 1.13 6.94
N PRO A 62 -15.28 0.94 7.82
CA PRO A 62 -16.40 1.87 7.90
C PRO A 62 -15.97 3.26 8.31
N GLY A 63 -16.67 4.26 7.77
CA GLY A 63 -16.71 5.59 8.34
C GLY A 63 -17.79 5.71 9.42
N VAL A 64 -18.21 6.96 9.66
CA VAL A 64 -19.34 7.26 10.55
C VAL A 64 -20.35 8.11 9.78
N PRO A 65 -21.25 7.48 9.00
CA PRO A 65 -22.17 8.17 8.09
C PRO A 65 -23.04 9.22 8.82
N ARG A 66 -23.48 8.93 10.04
CA ARG A 66 -24.27 9.86 10.86
C ARG A 66 -23.52 11.18 11.13
N LEU A 67 -22.20 11.15 11.18
CA LEU A 67 -21.35 12.32 11.36
C LEU A 67 -20.79 12.85 10.03
N GLY A 68 -21.13 12.24 8.90
CA GLY A 68 -20.58 12.61 7.59
C GLY A 68 -19.09 12.26 7.44
N ILE A 69 -18.59 11.32 8.22
CA ILE A 69 -17.23 10.81 8.11
C ILE A 69 -17.25 9.62 7.12
N PRO A 70 -16.63 9.74 5.94
CA PRO A 70 -16.63 8.68 4.94
C PRO A 70 -15.82 7.46 5.39
N GLU A 71 -16.09 6.33 4.76
CA GLU A 71 -15.29 5.11 4.86
C GLU A 71 -13.87 5.32 4.31
N PHE A 72 -12.92 4.47 4.74
CA PHE A 72 -11.57 4.44 4.20
C PHE A 72 -11.45 3.32 3.18
N TRP A 73 -10.84 3.62 2.04
CA TRP A 73 -10.47 2.65 1.04
C TRP A 73 -8.96 2.48 0.97
N THR A 74 -8.50 1.26 1.18
CA THR A 74 -7.11 0.87 0.99
C THR A 74 -6.89 0.25 -0.39
N THR A 75 -5.65 0.16 -0.82
CA THR A 75 -5.24 -0.61 -1.99
C THR A 75 -3.82 -1.12 -1.82
N ASP A 76 -3.57 -2.34 -2.28
CA ASP A 76 -2.21 -2.82 -2.44
C ASP A 76 -1.47 -2.06 -3.54
N GLY A 77 -0.15 -2.18 -3.51
CA GLY A 77 0.72 -1.82 -4.59
C GLY A 77 1.84 -0.86 -4.24
N PRO A 78 3.01 -1.35 -3.78
CA PRO A 78 4.19 -0.50 -3.58
C PRO A 78 4.76 0.03 -4.90
N HIS A 79 4.47 -0.59 -6.05
CA HIS A 79 4.95 -0.17 -7.38
C HIS A 79 3.83 0.02 -8.43
N GLY A 80 2.57 0.12 -7.97
CA GLY A 80 1.39 0.38 -8.80
C GLY A 80 0.12 0.08 -8.03
N VAL A 81 -0.98 0.73 -8.38
CA VAL A 81 -2.29 0.54 -7.72
C VAL A 81 -2.89 -0.78 -8.17
N ARG A 82 -3.18 -1.70 -7.25
CA ARG A 82 -3.79 -2.99 -7.55
C ARG A 82 -5.14 -2.84 -8.25
N PRO A 83 -5.50 -3.74 -9.21
CA PRO A 83 -6.86 -3.78 -9.75
C PRO A 83 -7.89 -4.09 -8.66
N GLU A 84 -9.12 -3.60 -8.83
CA GLU A 84 -10.18 -3.82 -7.85
C GLU A 84 -10.49 -5.29 -7.68
N VAL A 85 -10.68 -5.69 -6.43
CA VAL A 85 -11.19 -7.02 -6.07
C VAL A 85 -12.65 -6.92 -5.67
N LYS A 86 -13.34 -8.06 -5.64
CA LYS A 86 -14.70 -8.15 -5.13
C LYS A 86 -14.75 -7.80 -3.63
N TRP A 87 -15.92 -7.45 -3.15
CA TRP A 87 -16.11 -6.97 -1.78
C TRP A 87 -15.55 -7.94 -0.71
N ASP A 88 -15.90 -9.23 -0.83
CA ASP A 88 -15.56 -10.28 0.15
C ASP A 88 -14.63 -11.37 -0.41
N GLU A 89 -14.17 -11.23 -1.66
CA GLU A 89 -13.37 -12.22 -2.35
C GLU A 89 -12.05 -11.62 -2.86
N TRP A 90 -11.07 -12.47 -3.12
CA TRP A 90 -9.79 -12.05 -3.69
C TRP A 90 -9.79 -11.91 -5.20
N ASP A 91 -10.84 -12.41 -5.86
CA ASP A 91 -10.99 -12.30 -7.31
C ASP A 91 -11.10 -10.83 -7.73
N GLN A 92 -10.59 -10.55 -8.93
CA GLN A 92 -10.80 -9.24 -9.53
C GLN A 92 -12.28 -8.92 -9.72
N ALA A 93 -12.66 -7.67 -9.46
CA ALA A 93 -14.01 -7.19 -9.70
C ALA A 93 -14.35 -7.11 -11.19
N GLY A 94 -13.35 -7.24 -12.08
CA GLY A 94 -13.54 -7.24 -13.54
C GLY A 94 -13.79 -5.85 -14.13
N TRP A 95 -13.38 -4.78 -13.44
CA TRP A 95 -13.54 -3.43 -13.97
C TRP A 95 -12.68 -3.21 -15.21
N THR A 96 -13.21 -2.51 -16.21
CA THR A 96 -12.50 -2.25 -17.47
C THR A 96 -11.59 -1.01 -17.41
N ASN A 97 -11.79 -0.15 -16.42
CA ASN A 97 -11.11 1.15 -16.26
C ASN A 97 -10.13 1.18 -15.09
N ASP A 98 -9.67 0.03 -14.63
CA ASP A 98 -8.75 -0.10 -13.49
C ASP A 98 -7.29 -0.42 -13.86
N SER A 99 -6.93 -0.26 -15.15
CA SER A 99 -5.54 -0.33 -15.59
C SER A 99 -4.76 0.92 -15.15
N ILE A 100 -3.51 0.67 -14.74
CA ILE A 100 -2.60 1.69 -14.18
C ILE A 100 -1.22 1.60 -14.84
N ILE A 101 -0.28 2.44 -14.40
CA ILE A 101 1.14 2.28 -14.71
C ILE A 101 1.78 1.30 -13.73
N ALA A 102 2.54 0.33 -14.24
CA ALA A 102 3.49 -0.42 -13.44
C ALA A 102 4.80 0.39 -13.38
N TYR A 103 5.10 0.94 -12.23
CA TYR A 103 6.38 1.60 -12.00
C TYR A 103 7.47 0.54 -11.78
N PRO A 104 8.76 0.88 -11.98
CA PRO A 104 9.85 -0.02 -11.63
C PRO A 104 9.74 -0.53 -10.20
N ALA A 105 10.15 -1.76 -9.94
CA ALA A 105 10.21 -2.32 -8.59
C ALA A 105 11.00 -1.41 -7.64
N LEU A 106 10.70 -1.43 -6.34
CA LEU A 106 11.36 -0.52 -5.39
C LEU A 106 12.88 -0.75 -5.32
N THR A 107 13.34 -1.95 -5.61
CA THR A 107 14.77 -2.24 -5.79
C THR A 107 15.39 -1.38 -6.90
N ALA A 108 14.71 -1.26 -8.04
CA ALA A 108 15.18 -0.44 -9.16
C ALA A 108 15.08 1.06 -8.83
N LEU A 109 14.05 1.48 -8.10
CA LEU A 109 13.95 2.86 -7.60
C LEU A 109 15.15 3.20 -6.70
N SER A 110 15.49 2.34 -5.76
CA SER A 110 16.65 2.57 -4.88
C SER A 110 17.98 2.57 -5.62
N ALA A 111 18.12 1.76 -6.69
CA ALA A 111 19.32 1.74 -7.51
C ALA A 111 19.61 3.06 -8.24
N THR A 112 18.62 3.96 -8.33
CA THR A 112 18.84 5.33 -8.84
C THR A 112 19.68 6.18 -7.88
N TRP A 113 19.68 5.90 -6.59
CA TRP A 113 20.26 6.74 -5.53
C TRP A 113 19.76 8.19 -5.54
N ASN A 114 18.63 8.42 -6.20
CA ASN A 114 18.10 9.75 -6.49
C ASN A 114 16.80 10.02 -5.73
N ARG A 115 16.89 10.80 -4.66
CA ARG A 115 15.73 11.18 -3.84
C ARG A 115 14.64 11.92 -4.63
N ASN A 116 15.01 12.62 -5.71
CA ASN A 116 14.01 13.28 -6.55
C ASN A 116 13.20 12.26 -7.37
N MET A 117 13.86 11.20 -7.89
CA MET A 117 13.14 10.10 -8.54
C MET A 117 12.18 9.41 -7.57
N SER A 118 12.58 9.22 -6.32
CA SER A 118 11.70 8.68 -5.29
C SER A 118 10.49 9.59 -5.00
N LYS A 119 10.69 10.92 -4.99
CA LYS A 119 9.59 11.87 -4.86
C LYS A 119 8.65 11.82 -6.06
N ILE A 120 9.17 11.82 -7.29
CA ILE A 120 8.39 11.72 -8.53
C ILE A 120 7.57 10.42 -8.51
N TYR A 121 8.19 9.32 -8.10
CA TYR A 121 7.51 8.02 -7.95
C TYR A 121 6.31 8.14 -7.01
N GLY A 122 6.53 8.68 -5.81
CA GLY A 122 5.46 8.84 -4.82
C GLY A 122 4.33 9.76 -5.32
N VAL A 123 4.65 10.88 -5.96
CA VAL A 123 3.64 11.79 -6.54
C VAL A 123 2.80 11.07 -7.58
N SER A 124 3.42 10.45 -8.58
CA SER A 124 2.71 9.79 -9.68
C SER A 124 1.83 8.65 -9.18
N LEU A 125 2.34 7.81 -8.27
CA LEU A 125 1.58 6.72 -7.67
C LEU A 125 0.42 7.24 -6.81
N GLY A 126 0.65 8.35 -6.08
CA GLY A 126 -0.38 9.01 -5.28
C GLY A 126 -1.51 9.59 -6.15
N GLU A 127 -1.20 10.14 -7.30
CA GLU A 127 -2.18 10.62 -8.27
C GLU A 127 -3.06 9.48 -8.80
N GLU A 128 -2.48 8.32 -9.14
CA GLU A 128 -3.24 7.15 -9.58
C GLU A 128 -4.11 6.58 -8.47
N ALA A 129 -3.58 6.47 -7.25
CA ALA A 129 -4.35 6.03 -6.09
C ALA A 129 -5.52 6.99 -5.81
N ARG A 130 -5.28 8.30 -5.88
CA ARG A 130 -6.30 9.32 -5.68
C ARG A 130 -7.39 9.28 -6.77
N TYR A 131 -7.01 9.13 -8.03
CA TYR A 131 -7.95 8.94 -9.13
C TYR A 131 -8.85 7.72 -8.90
N ARG A 132 -8.27 6.63 -8.38
CA ARG A 132 -8.97 5.40 -8.01
C ARG A 132 -9.73 5.52 -6.68
N ARG A 133 -9.83 6.73 -6.10
CA ARG A 133 -10.51 7.03 -4.84
C ARG A 133 -10.00 6.23 -3.65
N LYS A 134 -8.70 5.93 -3.66
CA LYS A 134 -8.04 5.28 -2.53
C LYS A 134 -7.56 6.33 -1.53
N ASP A 135 -7.68 6.00 -0.26
CA ASP A 135 -7.28 6.87 0.85
C ASP A 135 -5.96 6.43 1.47
N ILE A 136 -5.65 5.13 1.33
CA ILE A 136 -4.44 4.51 1.87
C ILE A 136 -3.85 3.60 0.80
N LEU A 137 -2.58 3.81 0.47
CA LEU A 137 -1.79 2.89 -0.36
C LEU A 137 -0.90 2.04 0.55
N LEU A 138 -0.99 0.72 0.43
CA LEU A 138 -0.24 -0.25 1.23
C LEU A 138 1.21 -0.39 0.70
N GLY A 139 1.98 0.64 0.94
CA GLY A 139 3.37 0.82 0.54
C GLY A 139 3.93 2.16 1.01
N PRO A 140 5.25 2.35 0.91
CA PRO A 140 6.27 1.45 0.37
C PRO A 140 6.66 0.32 1.32
N GLY A 141 7.23 -0.77 0.75
CA GLY A 141 7.93 -1.79 1.52
C GLY A 141 9.37 -1.36 1.82
N VAL A 142 9.83 -1.55 3.06
CA VAL A 142 11.16 -1.08 3.50
C VAL A 142 11.95 -2.10 4.32
N ASN A 143 11.52 -3.36 4.35
CA ASN A 143 12.28 -4.39 5.04
C ASN A 143 13.65 -4.59 4.38
N ILE A 144 14.68 -4.72 5.19
CA ILE A 144 16.07 -4.86 4.71
C ILE A 144 16.31 -6.28 4.21
N TYR A 145 16.96 -6.43 3.06
CA TYR A 145 17.30 -7.73 2.49
C TYR A 145 18.30 -8.47 3.37
N ARG A 146 17.99 -9.74 3.67
CA ARG A 146 18.89 -10.67 4.36
C ARG A 146 19.49 -11.68 3.39
N THR A 147 18.74 -12.01 2.37
CA THR A 147 19.09 -13.00 1.38
C THR A 147 18.43 -12.63 0.05
N PRO A 148 19.05 -12.90 -1.09
CA PRO A 148 18.43 -12.71 -2.40
C PRO A 148 17.25 -13.66 -2.64
N LEU A 149 17.11 -14.71 -1.85
CA LEU A 149 16.08 -15.75 -2.02
C LEU A 149 14.72 -15.39 -1.40
N ASN A 150 14.59 -14.25 -0.71
CA ASN A 150 13.28 -13.81 -0.22
C ASN A 150 12.39 -13.39 -1.40
N GLY A 151 11.24 -14.05 -1.55
CA GLY A 151 10.31 -13.84 -2.66
C GLY A 151 9.70 -12.45 -2.75
N ARG A 152 9.80 -11.62 -1.71
CA ARG A 152 9.27 -10.25 -1.67
C ARG A 152 10.34 -9.15 -1.76
N ASN A 153 11.59 -9.49 -2.05
CA ASN A 153 12.63 -8.47 -2.17
C ASN A 153 12.30 -7.38 -3.20
N PHE A 154 11.59 -7.71 -4.29
CA PHE A 154 11.21 -6.73 -5.30
C PHE A 154 10.28 -5.61 -4.75
N GLU A 155 9.54 -5.87 -3.66
CA GLU A 155 8.69 -4.87 -2.99
C GLU A 155 9.47 -3.94 -2.07
N TYR A 156 10.74 -4.25 -1.78
CA TYR A 156 11.57 -3.54 -0.82
C TYR A 156 12.68 -2.75 -1.52
N MET A 157 13.29 -1.82 -0.78
CA MET A 157 14.23 -0.86 -1.37
C MET A 157 15.69 -1.34 -1.39
N GLY A 158 16.05 -2.36 -0.60
CA GLY A 158 17.42 -2.88 -0.65
C GLY A 158 17.95 -3.43 0.67
N GLU A 159 19.27 -3.64 0.71
CA GLU A 159 20.00 -4.19 1.87
C GLU A 159 20.64 -3.11 2.76
N ASP A 160 20.72 -1.86 2.26
CA ASP A 160 21.32 -0.74 2.98
C ASP A 160 20.25 0.05 3.74
N PRO A 161 20.28 0.06 5.09
CA PRO A 161 19.30 0.79 5.89
C PRO A 161 19.39 2.32 5.71
N PHE A 162 20.57 2.86 5.41
CA PHE A 162 20.74 4.29 5.17
C PHE A 162 20.11 4.68 3.83
N LEU A 163 20.44 3.99 2.74
CA LEU A 163 19.86 4.25 1.42
C LEU A 163 18.34 4.13 1.47
N THR A 164 17.83 3.05 2.07
CA THR A 164 16.39 2.84 2.23
C THR A 164 15.74 4.00 3.00
N SER A 165 16.36 4.47 4.08
CA SER A 165 15.89 5.64 4.85
C SER A 165 15.87 6.92 4.02
N GLN A 166 16.88 7.14 3.15
CA GLN A 166 16.93 8.32 2.29
C GLN A 166 15.90 8.28 1.14
N MET A 167 15.55 7.09 0.68
CA MET A 167 14.60 6.92 -0.44
C MET A 167 13.15 6.87 0.03
N VAL A 168 12.85 6.32 1.20
CA VAL A 168 11.48 6.21 1.70
C VAL A 168 10.84 7.56 2.01
N VAL A 169 11.59 8.51 2.55
CA VAL A 169 11.07 9.83 2.94
C VAL A 169 10.46 10.61 1.78
N PRO A 170 11.17 10.84 0.66
CA PRO A 170 10.57 11.54 -0.48
C PRO A 170 9.44 10.76 -1.14
N TYR A 171 9.45 9.43 -1.16
CA TYR A 171 8.32 8.61 -1.61
C TYR A 171 7.06 8.93 -0.80
N ILE A 172 7.15 8.87 0.55
CA ILE A 172 6.02 9.15 1.45
C ILE A 172 5.48 10.56 1.21
N LYS A 173 6.37 11.56 1.21
CA LYS A 173 5.96 12.96 1.00
C LYS A 173 5.30 13.18 -0.36
N GLY A 174 5.82 12.53 -1.40
CA GLY A 174 5.22 12.57 -2.74
C GLY A 174 3.82 11.95 -2.76
N LEU A 175 3.65 10.77 -2.19
CA LEU A 175 2.36 10.08 -2.13
C LEU A 175 1.34 10.90 -1.33
N GLN A 176 1.70 11.34 -0.13
CA GLN A 176 0.83 12.05 0.79
C GLN A 176 0.45 13.46 0.32
N SER A 177 1.23 14.06 -0.59
CA SER A 177 0.85 15.34 -1.23
C SER A 177 -0.46 15.25 -2.01
N ASN A 178 -0.90 14.05 -2.36
CA ASN A 178 -2.19 13.78 -3.00
C ASN A 178 -3.34 13.52 -2.01
N GLY A 179 -3.08 13.62 -0.70
CA GLY A 179 -4.05 13.26 0.33
C GLY A 179 -4.37 11.76 0.36
N VAL A 180 -3.38 10.93 0.01
CA VAL A 180 -3.38 9.48 0.11
C VAL A 180 -2.32 9.08 1.13
N ALA A 181 -2.69 8.31 2.15
CA ALA A 181 -1.74 7.87 3.17
C ALA A 181 -0.77 6.83 2.61
N ALA A 182 0.52 7.01 2.87
CA ALA A 182 1.51 5.95 2.73
C ALA A 182 1.37 4.98 3.91
N CYS A 183 1.26 3.68 3.63
CA CYS A 183 1.27 2.63 4.65
C CYS A 183 2.59 1.86 4.58
N VAL A 184 3.59 2.35 5.30
CA VAL A 184 4.94 1.78 5.27
C VAL A 184 4.94 0.39 5.88
N LYS A 185 5.53 -0.60 5.18
CA LYS A 185 5.42 -2.01 5.52
C LYS A 185 6.72 -2.79 5.38
N HIS A 186 6.85 -3.90 6.05
CA HIS A 186 6.03 -4.49 7.11
C HIS A 186 6.75 -4.32 8.45
N TYR A 187 6.15 -3.63 9.38
CA TYR A 187 6.75 -3.26 10.66
C TYR A 187 6.55 -4.37 11.70
N ALA A 188 7.60 -5.02 12.18
CA ALA A 188 8.96 -5.03 11.66
C ALA A 188 9.44 -6.47 11.53
N LEU A 189 10.61 -6.65 10.90
CA LEU A 189 11.31 -7.93 10.84
C LEU A 189 10.71 -8.97 9.87
N ASN A 190 9.87 -8.59 8.94
CA ASN A 190 9.36 -9.48 7.88
C ASN A 190 10.42 -9.68 6.77
N ASN A 191 11.50 -10.37 7.10
CA ASN A 191 12.65 -10.54 6.22
C ASN A 191 12.71 -11.94 5.59
N GLN A 192 11.67 -12.75 5.82
CA GLN A 192 11.51 -14.10 5.28
C GLN A 192 10.03 -14.41 5.10
N GLU A 193 9.67 -15.04 3.97
CA GLU A 193 8.29 -15.43 3.67
C GLU A 193 7.97 -16.87 4.11
N THR A 194 8.97 -17.76 4.08
CA THR A 194 8.79 -19.13 4.56
C THR A 194 8.49 -19.15 6.04
N TYR A 195 7.36 -19.76 6.41
CA TYR A 195 6.87 -19.83 7.79
C TYR A 195 6.62 -18.46 8.47
N ARG A 196 6.36 -17.40 7.72
CA ARG A 196 6.17 -16.04 8.24
C ARG A 196 5.12 -15.92 9.36
N HIS A 197 4.09 -16.78 9.37
CA HIS A 197 3.05 -16.80 10.42
C HIS A 197 3.48 -17.52 11.70
N THR A 198 4.64 -18.18 11.73
CA THR A 198 5.10 -18.98 12.87
C THR A 198 6.55 -18.72 13.27
N SER A 199 7.29 -18.00 12.43
CA SER A 199 8.69 -17.65 12.70
C SER A 199 8.79 -16.65 13.85
N ASN A 200 9.55 -17.01 14.90
CA ASN A 200 9.89 -16.08 15.98
C ASN A 200 11.31 -15.56 15.73
N VAL A 201 11.40 -14.30 15.33
CA VAL A 201 12.67 -13.67 14.96
C VAL A 201 13.56 -13.50 16.18
N ILE A 202 14.81 -13.92 16.06
CA ILE A 202 15.85 -13.74 17.06
C ILE A 202 16.86 -12.72 16.53
N VAL A 203 16.92 -11.57 17.17
CA VAL A 203 17.84 -10.48 16.84
C VAL A 203 18.17 -9.72 18.12
N ASP A 204 19.42 -9.28 18.27
CA ASP A 204 19.83 -8.41 19.36
C ASP A 204 19.39 -6.97 19.12
N ASP A 205 19.33 -6.18 20.20
CA ASP A 205 18.84 -4.81 20.13
C ASP A 205 19.70 -3.92 19.24
N ARG A 206 21.02 -4.11 19.21
CA ARG A 206 21.91 -3.33 18.35
C ARG A 206 21.59 -3.57 16.88
N THR A 207 21.49 -4.81 16.47
CA THR A 207 21.13 -5.19 15.09
C THR A 207 19.72 -4.70 14.74
N LEU A 208 18.76 -4.81 15.67
CA LEU A 208 17.41 -4.29 15.49
C LEU A 208 17.42 -2.79 15.18
N TYR A 209 18.11 -1.99 16.02
CA TYR A 209 18.11 -0.53 15.91
C TYR A 209 19.02 0.04 14.82
N GLU A 210 20.10 -0.67 14.45
CA GLU A 210 21.03 -0.19 13.44
C GLU A 210 20.70 -0.65 12.02
N ILE A 211 20.00 -1.79 11.87
CA ILE A 211 19.73 -2.40 10.55
C ILE A 211 18.23 -2.38 10.19
N TYR A 212 17.38 -2.91 11.07
CA TYR A 212 15.98 -3.18 10.69
C TYR A 212 15.02 -2.02 10.91
N LEU A 213 15.24 -1.22 11.95
CA LEU A 213 14.36 -0.13 12.32
C LEU A 213 14.64 1.21 11.64
N PRO A 214 15.87 1.56 11.18
CA PRO A 214 16.16 2.89 10.64
C PRO A 214 15.24 3.34 9.51
N PRO A 215 14.85 2.52 8.50
CA PRO A 215 13.93 2.95 7.46
C PRO A 215 12.53 3.32 8.00
N PHE A 216 12.04 2.58 8.98
CA PHE A 216 10.76 2.87 9.63
C PHE A 216 10.84 4.14 10.47
N LYS A 217 11.95 4.33 11.20
CA LYS A 217 12.18 5.56 11.97
C LYS A 217 12.20 6.78 11.06
N ALA A 218 12.93 6.71 9.94
CA ALA A 218 12.94 7.78 8.94
C ALA A 218 11.55 8.02 8.33
N ALA A 219 10.79 6.95 8.04
CA ALA A 219 9.43 7.06 7.54
C ALA A 219 8.51 7.81 8.51
N VAL A 220 8.67 7.58 9.82
CA VAL A 220 7.88 8.23 10.89
C VAL A 220 8.34 9.66 11.14
N GLN A 221 9.63 9.85 11.45
CA GLN A 221 10.12 11.13 11.95
C GLN A 221 10.42 12.15 10.85
N ASP A 222 10.92 11.70 9.70
CA ASP A 222 11.28 12.57 8.59
C ASP A 222 10.22 12.56 7.47
N GLY A 223 9.56 11.42 7.27
CA GLY A 223 8.54 11.21 6.24
C GLY A 223 7.13 11.60 6.67
N ASP A 224 6.86 11.69 7.97
CA ASP A 224 5.52 11.90 8.55
C ASP A 224 4.48 10.93 7.97
N SER A 225 4.82 9.63 7.97
CA SER A 225 3.91 8.59 7.46
C SER A 225 2.63 8.52 8.29
N TRP A 226 1.47 8.59 7.64
CA TRP A 226 0.19 8.58 8.34
C TRP A 226 -0.27 7.19 8.73
N THR A 227 0.23 6.15 8.06
CA THR A 227 -0.09 4.76 8.40
C THR A 227 1.15 3.86 8.32
N ILE A 228 1.17 2.81 9.13
CA ILE A 228 2.19 1.75 9.14
C ILE A 228 1.47 0.41 9.20
N MET A 229 1.95 -0.58 8.44
CA MET A 229 1.44 -1.95 8.49
C MET A 229 2.33 -2.84 9.35
N GLY A 230 1.73 -3.54 10.33
CA GLY A 230 2.40 -4.54 11.14
C GLY A 230 2.74 -5.80 10.34
N ALA A 231 3.81 -6.49 10.73
CA ALA A 231 4.28 -7.70 10.06
C ALA A 231 3.65 -8.98 10.62
N TYR A 232 3.87 -10.09 9.90
CA TYR A 232 3.37 -11.42 10.28
C TYR A 232 4.20 -12.11 11.35
N ASP A 233 5.53 -11.93 11.30
CA ASP A 233 6.44 -12.69 12.15
C ASP A 233 6.26 -12.38 13.63
N LEU A 234 6.66 -13.31 14.49
CA LEU A 234 6.74 -13.07 15.92
C LEU A 234 8.10 -12.43 16.26
N TYR A 235 8.09 -11.58 17.26
CA TYR A 235 9.28 -11.08 17.93
C TYR A 235 9.08 -11.10 19.44
N LYS A 236 10.03 -11.69 20.17
CA LYS A 236 9.90 -11.92 21.62
C LYS A 236 8.59 -12.64 22.00
N GLY A 237 8.14 -13.58 21.15
CA GLY A 237 6.95 -14.39 21.36
C GLY A 237 5.61 -13.72 21.10
N GLN A 238 5.57 -12.49 20.57
CA GLN A 238 4.36 -11.79 20.16
C GLN A 238 4.40 -11.47 18.66
N TYR A 239 3.27 -11.60 17.98
CA TYR A 239 3.18 -11.19 16.56
C TYR A 239 3.47 -9.70 16.40
N ALA A 240 4.30 -9.35 15.44
CA ALA A 240 4.77 -7.98 15.23
C ALA A 240 3.62 -6.98 15.06
N THR A 241 2.51 -7.39 14.45
CA THR A 241 1.32 -6.55 14.23
C THR A 241 0.63 -6.07 15.52
N HIS A 242 0.84 -6.76 16.64
CA HIS A 242 0.38 -6.36 17.98
C HIS A 242 1.43 -6.72 19.04
N ASN A 243 2.67 -6.34 18.78
CA ASN A 243 3.82 -6.54 19.66
C ASN A 243 3.99 -5.33 20.57
N GLN A 244 3.93 -5.54 21.89
CA GLN A 244 4.06 -4.48 22.88
C GLN A 244 5.35 -3.67 22.70
N TYR A 245 6.49 -4.36 22.59
CA TYR A 245 7.79 -3.70 22.48
C TYR A 245 7.96 -2.93 21.17
N LEU A 246 7.62 -3.54 20.04
CA LEU A 246 7.75 -2.87 18.74
C LEU A 246 6.80 -1.68 18.60
N ILE A 247 5.52 -1.85 18.99
CA ILE A 247 4.50 -0.83 18.69
C ILE A 247 4.39 0.21 19.80
N ASN A 248 4.17 -0.21 21.06
CA ASN A 248 3.95 0.76 22.12
C ASN A 248 5.24 1.37 22.60
N ASP A 249 6.30 0.56 22.85
CA ASP A 249 7.51 1.08 23.45
C ASP A 249 8.35 1.86 22.42
N ILE A 250 8.60 1.29 21.24
CA ILE A 250 9.44 1.92 20.20
C ILE A 250 8.61 2.88 19.34
N LEU A 251 7.63 2.36 18.56
CA LEU A 251 6.97 3.15 17.52
C LEU A 251 6.17 4.31 18.11
N LYS A 252 5.25 4.03 19.03
CA LYS A 252 4.37 5.04 19.64
C LYS A 252 5.05 5.80 20.78
N GLY A 253 5.87 5.11 21.59
CA GLY A 253 6.57 5.69 22.73
C GLY A 253 7.83 6.45 22.33
N GLU A 254 8.89 5.75 21.92
CA GLU A 254 10.20 6.35 21.65
C GLU A 254 10.15 7.32 20.45
N TRP A 255 9.46 6.93 19.35
CA TRP A 255 9.40 7.77 18.16
C TRP A 255 8.21 8.73 18.14
N GLY A 256 7.29 8.62 19.08
CA GLY A 256 6.14 9.52 19.21
C GLY A 256 5.12 9.40 18.07
N TYR A 257 5.00 8.24 17.44
CA TYR A 257 4.15 8.03 16.28
C TYR A 257 2.67 8.27 16.57
N LYS A 258 2.05 9.18 15.83
CA LYS A 258 0.65 9.58 15.98
C LYS A 258 -0.29 9.01 14.91
N GLY A 259 0.27 8.36 13.88
CA GLY A 259 -0.50 7.74 12.81
C GLY A 259 -1.15 6.40 13.22
N VAL A 260 -1.69 5.70 12.25
CA VAL A 260 -2.47 4.46 12.42
C VAL A 260 -1.58 3.24 12.18
N VAL A 261 -1.60 2.27 13.08
CA VAL A 261 -1.03 0.94 12.87
C VAL A 261 -2.12 0.03 12.32
N ILE A 262 -1.91 -0.47 11.11
CA ILE A 262 -2.82 -1.38 10.39
C ILE A 262 -2.24 -2.79 10.46
N SER A 263 -3.07 -3.81 10.70
CA SER A 263 -2.62 -5.21 10.58
C SER A 263 -2.36 -5.57 9.12
N ASP A 264 -1.36 -6.41 8.84
CA ASP A 264 -1.37 -7.15 7.58
C ASP A 264 -2.54 -8.15 7.58
N TRP A 265 -2.98 -8.59 6.39
CA TRP A 265 -4.15 -9.45 6.21
C TRP A 265 -3.93 -10.84 6.81
N GLY A 266 -4.62 -11.10 7.92
CA GLY A 266 -4.47 -12.33 8.71
C GLY A 266 -3.35 -12.31 9.75
N ALA A 267 -2.75 -11.14 10.03
CA ALA A 267 -1.68 -11.02 11.02
C ALA A 267 -2.18 -10.89 12.47
N ALA A 268 -3.40 -10.36 12.70
CA ALA A 268 -3.96 -10.30 14.05
C ALA A 268 -4.38 -11.68 14.54
N SER A 269 -4.14 -11.99 15.82
CA SER A 269 -4.33 -13.33 16.39
C SER A 269 -4.84 -13.37 17.83
N ASP A 270 -4.93 -12.25 18.53
CA ASP A 270 -5.34 -12.17 19.93
C ASP A 270 -6.01 -10.85 20.26
N THR A 271 -7.24 -10.94 20.84
CA THR A 271 -8.03 -9.76 21.19
C THR A 271 -7.35 -8.85 22.20
N LYS A 272 -6.77 -9.41 23.28
CA LYS A 272 -6.15 -8.59 24.33
C LYS A 272 -4.89 -7.89 23.81
N GLN A 273 -4.04 -8.62 23.09
CA GLN A 273 -2.86 -8.03 22.48
C GLN A 273 -3.25 -6.95 21.46
N ALA A 274 -4.23 -7.20 20.60
CA ALA A 274 -4.73 -6.21 19.65
C ALA A 274 -5.28 -4.95 20.36
N ILE A 275 -5.96 -5.10 21.51
CA ILE A 275 -6.45 -3.97 22.31
C ILE A 275 -5.30 -3.18 22.89
N PHE A 276 -4.40 -3.85 23.64
CA PHE A 276 -3.46 -3.18 24.55
C PHE A 276 -2.10 -2.88 23.92
N ASN A 277 -1.68 -3.65 22.90
CA ASN A 277 -0.34 -3.56 22.32
C ASN A 277 -0.27 -2.69 21.06
N GLY A 278 -1.28 -1.83 20.84
CA GLY A 278 -1.15 -0.70 19.93
C GLY A 278 -1.58 -0.94 18.48
N LEU A 279 -2.20 -2.09 18.12
CA LEU A 279 -2.88 -2.23 16.82
C LEU A 279 -4.09 -1.28 16.77
N ASP A 280 -4.23 -0.50 15.70
CA ASP A 280 -5.28 0.53 15.59
C ASP A 280 -6.40 0.15 14.63
N LEU A 281 -6.09 -0.56 13.54
CA LEU A 281 -7.06 -0.95 12.49
C LEU A 281 -6.77 -2.37 12.02
N GLU A 282 -7.78 -3.24 12.10
CA GLU A 282 -7.66 -4.67 11.79
C GLU A 282 -8.23 -5.00 10.42
N PHE A 283 -7.42 -5.68 9.59
CA PHE A 283 -7.81 -6.18 8.27
C PHE A 283 -7.52 -7.67 8.10
N GLY A 284 -8.34 -8.35 7.28
CA GLY A 284 -8.07 -9.66 6.70
C GLY A 284 -7.98 -10.83 7.69
N THR A 285 -8.45 -10.68 8.91
CA THR A 285 -8.34 -11.71 9.95
C THR A 285 -9.11 -12.98 9.60
N TRP A 286 -8.47 -14.13 9.85
CA TRP A 286 -9.05 -15.45 9.67
C TRP A 286 -9.67 -15.91 11.00
N THR A 287 -10.94 -15.54 11.22
CA THR A 287 -11.71 -15.94 12.39
C THR A 287 -12.81 -16.93 12.00
N ASP A 288 -13.33 -17.64 12.98
CA ASP A 288 -14.45 -18.56 12.76
C ASP A 288 -15.63 -17.82 12.11
N GLY A 289 -16.16 -18.38 11.02
CA GLY A 289 -17.22 -17.77 10.25
C GLY A 289 -16.77 -16.71 9.22
N LEU A 290 -15.47 -16.44 9.10
CA LEU A 290 -14.95 -15.59 8.04
C LEU A 290 -14.86 -16.41 6.73
N ALA A 291 -15.94 -16.43 5.98
CA ALA A 291 -16.01 -17.04 4.66
C ALA A 291 -16.50 -16.02 3.64
N ALA A 292 -16.13 -16.20 2.37
CA ALA A 292 -16.63 -15.35 1.29
C ALA A 292 -18.16 -15.27 1.30
N GLY A 293 -18.71 -14.05 1.19
CA GLY A 293 -20.14 -13.80 1.20
C GLY A 293 -20.86 -13.90 2.55
N THR A 294 -20.13 -14.14 3.67
CA THR A 294 -20.73 -14.18 5.00
C THR A 294 -20.93 -12.77 5.54
N LYS A 295 -22.18 -12.36 5.74
CA LYS A 295 -22.55 -10.97 6.11
C LYS A 295 -21.88 -10.46 7.38
N ASN A 296 -21.65 -11.30 8.37
CA ASN A 296 -21.09 -10.91 9.68
C ASN A 296 -19.64 -11.38 9.87
N ALA A 297 -18.94 -11.72 8.79
CA ALA A 297 -17.57 -12.21 8.86
C ALA A 297 -16.63 -11.21 9.57
N TYR A 298 -16.77 -9.94 9.28
CA TYR A 298 -15.94 -8.87 9.83
C TYR A 298 -16.26 -8.57 11.30
N ASP A 299 -17.48 -8.83 11.76
CA ASP A 299 -17.91 -8.68 13.15
C ASP A 299 -17.23 -9.67 14.09
N ASN A 300 -16.62 -10.73 13.55
CA ASN A 300 -15.87 -11.74 14.31
C ASN A 300 -14.38 -11.39 14.49
N TYR A 301 -13.91 -10.29 13.93
CA TYR A 301 -12.54 -9.83 14.10
C TYR A 301 -12.20 -9.53 15.56
N TYR A 302 -10.92 -9.60 15.93
CA TYR A 302 -10.47 -9.43 17.31
C TYR A 302 -10.80 -8.06 17.89
N LEU A 303 -10.75 -7.01 17.08
CA LEU A 303 -11.13 -5.63 17.46
C LEU A 303 -12.63 -5.33 17.25
N ALA A 304 -13.42 -6.26 16.72
CA ALA A 304 -14.86 -6.11 16.51
C ALA A 304 -15.68 -6.51 17.75
N ASN A 305 -16.67 -7.42 17.59
CA ASN A 305 -17.52 -7.89 18.68
C ASN A 305 -16.76 -8.46 19.88
N PRO A 306 -15.65 -9.22 19.75
CA PRO A 306 -14.89 -9.66 20.91
C PRO A 306 -14.46 -8.49 21.81
N TYR A 307 -13.92 -7.40 21.23
CA TYR A 307 -13.55 -6.20 21.99
C TYR A 307 -14.78 -5.50 22.59
N LYS A 308 -15.83 -5.31 21.79
CA LYS A 308 -17.09 -4.69 22.24
C LYS A 308 -17.66 -5.41 23.47
N GLN A 309 -17.68 -6.76 23.46
CA GLN A 309 -18.18 -7.55 24.60
C GLN A 309 -17.30 -7.39 25.84
N MET A 310 -15.99 -7.24 25.70
CA MET A 310 -15.11 -6.96 26.85
C MET A 310 -15.42 -5.59 27.48
N ILE A 311 -15.73 -4.56 26.68
CA ILE A 311 -16.15 -3.25 27.18
C ILE A 311 -17.50 -3.35 27.88
N LEU A 312 -18.51 -3.94 27.23
CA LEU A 312 -19.87 -4.06 27.79
C LEU A 312 -19.91 -4.87 29.11
N SER A 313 -19.03 -5.86 29.23
CA SER A 313 -18.90 -6.66 30.48
C SER A 313 -18.02 -6.00 31.54
N GLY A 314 -17.48 -4.80 31.30
CA GLY A 314 -16.61 -4.10 32.24
C GLY A 314 -15.21 -4.70 32.42
N LYS A 315 -14.81 -5.65 31.56
CA LYS A 315 -13.46 -6.26 31.59
C LYS A 315 -12.36 -5.31 31.14
N VAL A 316 -12.68 -4.38 30.25
CA VAL A 316 -11.79 -3.34 29.75
C VAL A 316 -12.53 -2.00 29.66
N GLY A 317 -11.78 -0.89 29.75
CA GLY A 317 -12.33 0.46 29.55
C GLY A 317 -12.34 0.86 28.07
N THR A 318 -12.70 2.11 27.81
CA THR A 318 -12.75 2.69 26.44
C THR A 318 -11.50 3.50 26.08
N LYS A 319 -10.51 3.61 26.97
CA LYS A 319 -9.32 4.45 26.77
C LYS A 319 -8.54 4.05 25.51
N GLU A 320 -8.28 2.77 25.34
CA GLU A 320 -7.54 2.21 24.21
C GLU A 320 -8.37 2.32 22.91
N LEU A 321 -9.69 2.15 23.00
CA LEU A 321 -10.60 2.37 21.86
C LEU A 321 -10.58 3.82 21.42
N ASP A 322 -10.67 4.76 22.37
CA ASP A 322 -10.66 6.18 22.08
C ASP A 322 -9.31 6.62 21.46
N ASP A 323 -8.17 6.05 21.88
CA ASP A 323 -6.87 6.34 21.25
C ASP A 323 -6.85 5.84 19.80
N LYS A 324 -7.29 4.62 19.52
CA LYS A 324 -7.37 4.06 18.15
C LYS A 324 -8.26 4.95 17.25
N VAL A 325 -9.42 5.33 17.74
CA VAL A 325 -10.36 6.17 17.00
C VAL A 325 -9.80 7.58 16.77
N ARG A 326 -9.07 8.19 17.74
CA ARG A 326 -8.37 9.47 17.53
C ARG A 326 -7.39 9.40 16.36
N ARG A 327 -6.64 8.31 16.26
CA ARG A 327 -5.67 8.09 15.17
C ARG A 327 -6.37 7.99 13.82
N LEU A 328 -7.46 7.24 13.75
CA LEU A 328 -8.29 7.12 12.53
C LEU A 328 -8.99 8.44 12.16
N LEU A 329 -9.48 9.20 13.13
CA LEU A 329 -10.05 10.52 12.87
C LEU A 329 -8.97 11.49 12.34
N ARG A 330 -7.76 11.46 12.89
CA ARG A 330 -6.64 12.25 12.38
C ARG A 330 -6.33 11.87 10.93
N LEU A 331 -6.28 10.57 10.63
CA LEU A 331 -6.13 10.07 9.27
C LEU A 331 -7.27 10.57 8.35
N ALA A 332 -8.51 10.55 8.82
CA ALA A 332 -9.65 11.04 8.04
C ALA A 332 -9.50 12.53 7.67
N PHE A 333 -8.97 13.37 8.58
CA PHE A 333 -8.72 14.78 8.27
C PHE A 333 -7.59 15.02 7.27
N HIS A 334 -6.65 14.11 7.17
CA HIS A 334 -5.62 14.13 6.11
C HIS A 334 -6.14 13.58 4.79
N THR A 335 -7.10 12.65 4.80
CA THR A 335 -7.58 11.88 3.64
C THR A 335 -9.05 12.17 3.33
N THR A 336 -9.98 11.34 3.76
CA THR A 336 -11.40 11.35 3.34
C THR A 336 -12.12 12.67 3.61
N LEU A 337 -11.79 13.38 4.68
CA LEU A 337 -12.35 14.68 5.06
C LEU A 337 -11.55 15.88 4.56
N ASN A 338 -10.40 15.67 3.92
CA ASN A 338 -9.61 16.74 3.33
C ASN A 338 -10.21 17.18 1.98
N LYS A 339 -10.89 18.32 1.96
CA LYS A 339 -11.54 18.86 0.77
C LYS A 339 -10.56 19.40 -0.26
N ASN A 340 -9.31 19.66 0.14
CA ASN A 340 -8.28 20.25 -0.72
C ASN A 340 -7.46 19.17 -1.45
N ARG A 341 -7.83 17.89 -1.35
CA ARG A 341 -7.17 16.83 -2.09
C ARG A 341 -7.34 17.03 -3.61
N PRO A 342 -6.28 16.87 -4.42
CA PRO A 342 -6.40 16.88 -5.87
C PRO A 342 -7.30 15.73 -6.36
N LEU A 343 -7.77 15.82 -7.59
CA LEU A 343 -8.58 14.76 -8.20
C LEU A 343 -7.74 13.53 -8.56
N GLY A 344 -6.44 13.74 -8.77
CA GLY A 344 -5.53 12.73 -9.29
C GLY A 344 -5.66 12.53 -10.81
N SER A 345 -4.80 11.70 -11.34
CA SER A 345 -4.79 11.27 -12.75
C SER A 345 -4.34 9.82 -12.85
N VAL A 346 -4.62 9.14 -13.95
CA VAL A 346 -4.25 7.74 -14.15
C VAL A 346 -3.65 7.53 -15.53
N ALA A 347 -2.55 6.78 -15.59
CA ALA A 347 -1.86 6.41 -16.83
C ALA A 347 -1.64 7.61 -17.77
N SER A 348 -1.28 8.76 -17.20
CA SER A 348 -0.97 9.97 -17.97
C SER A 348 0.38 9.84 -18.68
N ALA A 349 0.66 10.74 -19.64
CA ALA A 349 1.96 10.78 -20.32
C ALA A 349 3.11 11.05 -19.34
N GLU A 350 2.86 11.87 -18.32
CA GLU A 350 3.82 12.20 -17.26
C GLU A 350 4.13 10.97 -16.41
N HIS A 351 3.13 10.12 -16.10
CA HIS A 351 3.31 8.86 -15.36
C HIS A 351 4.14 7.86 -16.18
N VAL A 352 3.85 7.71 -17.47
CA VAL A 352 4.65 6.87 -18.38
C VAL A 352 6.10 7.34 -18.43
N GLU A 353 6.31 8.65 -18.55
CA GLU A 353 7.66 9.25 -18.59
C GLU A 353 8.38 9.09 -17.23
N ALA A 354 7.67 9.24 -16.11
CA ALA A 354 8.22 9.00 -14.78
C ALA A 354 8.71 7.56 -14.64
N ALA A 355 7.86 6.58 -15.00
CA ALA A 355 8.24 5.16 -14.96
C ALA A 355 9.46 4.86 -15.84
N ARG A 356 9.49 5.42 -17.08
CA ARG A 356 10.61 5.29 -18.01
C ARG A 356 11.91 5.85 -17.43
N LYS A 357 11.91 7.09 -16.93
CA LYS A 357 13.09 7.75 -16.38
C LYS A 357 13.65 7.01 -15.16
N ILE A 358 12.78 6.59 -14.25
CA ILE A 358 13.18 5.83 -13.07
C ILE A 358 13.82 4.51 -13.48
N GLY A 359 13.22 3.81 -14.46
CA GLY A 359 13.79 2.58 -15.01
C GLY A 359 15.17 2.80 -15.65
N GLU A 360 15.33 3.82 -16.47
CA GLU A 360 16.60 4.16 -17.12
C GLU A 360 17.70 4.52 -16.09
N GLU A 361 17.36 5.33 -15.08
CA GLU A 361 18.31 5.76 -14.06
C GLU A 361 18.67 4.64 -13.08
N GLY A 362 17.78 3.66 -12.90
CA GLY A 362 18.01 2.49 -12.05
C GLY A 362 18.90 1.41 -12.68
N ILE A 363 19.23 1.51 -13.99
CA ILE A 363 20.07 0.53 -14.67
C ILE A 363 21.54 0.79 -14.36
N VAL A 364 22.23 -0.21 -13.81
CA VAL A 364 23.64 -0.14 -13.44
C VAL A 364 24.47 -1.01 -14.38
N LEU A 365 25.43 -0.41 -15.06
CA LEU A 365 26.39 -1.13 -15.92
C LEU A 365 27.50 -1.74 -15.06
N LEU A 366 27.40 -3.02 -14.73
CA LEU A 366 28.35 -3.71 -13.85
C LEU A 366 29.68 -3.99 -14.53
N GLN A 367 29.70 -4.23 -15.85
CA GLN A 367 30.88 -4.59 -16.60
C GLN A 367 30.75 -4.19 -18.08
N ASN A 368 31.79 -3.61 -18.66
CA ASN A 368 31.83 -3.27 -20.08
C ASN A 368 33.25 -3.47 -20.62
N GLN A 369 33.75 -4.70 -20.54
CA GLN A 369 35.05 -5.05 -21.10
C GLN A 369 35.03 -4.87 -22.62
N ASN A 370 36.14 -4.37 -23.16
CA ASN A 370 36.30 -4.09 -24.59
C ASN A 370 35.32 -3.08 -25.18
N GLY A 371 34.58 -2.31 -24.38
CA GLY A 371 33.68 -1.27 -24.85
C GLY A 371 32.56 -1.79 -25.75
N THR A 372 31.99 -2.96 -25.46
CA THR A 372 30.87 -3.55 -26.21
C THR A 372 29.64 -2.66 -26.21
N LEU A 373 29.39 -1.99 -25.10
CA LEU A 373 28.30 -1.02 -24.96
C LEU A 373 28.84 0.43 -24.99
N PRO A 374 28.10 1.37 -25.59
CA PRO A 374 26.84 1.20 -26.33
C PRO A 374 27.03 0.46 -27.66
N ILE A 375 26.02 -0.34 -28.04
CA ILE A 375 26.04 -1.08 -29.32
C ILE A 375 26.17 -0.05 -30.48
N ASN A 376 27.16 -0.26 -31.35
CA ASN A 376 27.37 0.58 -32.51
C ASN A 376 26.43 0.16 -33.65
N LEU A 377 25.38 0.97 -33.89
CA LEU A 377 24.35 0.71 -34.89
C LEU A 377 24.91 0.61 -36.34
N ASN A 378 25.99 1.30 -36.64
CA ASN A 378 26.59 1.26 -37.99
C ASN A 378 27.42 0.01 -38.29
N LYS A 379 27.91 -0.64 -37.22
CA LYS A 379 28.77 -1.83 -37.32
C LYS A 379 28.04 -3.13 -37.02
N THR A 380 27.03 -3.11 -36.16
CA THR A 380 26.31 -4.30 -35.73
C THR A 380 25.27 -4.70 -36.78
N LYS A 381 25.47 -5.87 -37.41
CA LYS A 381 24.58 -6.37 -38.43
C LYS A 381 23.58 -7.39 -37.94
N LYS A 382 23.87 -8.04 -36.81
CA LYS A 382 23.02 -9.07 -36.20
C LYS A 382 23.07 -8.97 -34.67
N ILE A 383 21.93 -9.10 -34.02
CA ILE A 383 21.80 -9.24 -32.55
C ILE A 383 20.99 -10.50 -32.26
N ALA A 384 21.59 -11.40 -31.49
CA ALA A 384 20.88 -12.54 -30.93
C ALA A 384 20.27 -12.16 -29.56
N VAL A 385 18.97 -12.38 -29.40
CA VAL A 385 18.24 -12.22 -28.15
C VAL A 385 17.85 -13.61 -27.67
N ILE A 386 18.37 -14.01 -26.52
CA ILE A 386 18.19 -15.37 -26.00
C ILE A 386 17.56 -15.31 -24.61
N GLY A 387 16.54 -16.11 -24.38
CA GLY A 387 15.85 -16.22 -23.11
C GLY A 387 14.38 -15.84 -23.19
N GLU A 388 13.54 -16.60 -22.48
CA GLU A 388 12.08 -16.39 -22.51
C GLU A 388 11.65 -15.04 -21.91
N ASN A 389 12.42 -14.46 -20.98
CA ASN A 389 12.13 -13.16 -20.38
C ASN A 389 12.13 -12.02 -21.42
N ALA A 390 12.71 -12.24 -22.61
CA ALA A 390 12.62 -11.30 -23.71
C ALA A 390 11.18 -11.12 -24.25
N VAL A 391 10.31 -12.12 -24.04
CA VAL A 391 8.94 -12.17 -24.55
C VAL A 391 7.89 -12.42 -23.46
N LYS A 392 8.30 -12.50 -22.20
CA LYS A 392 7.41 -12.74 -21.06
C LYS A 392 6.97 -11.42 -20.43
N MET A 393 5.66 -11.26 -20.22
CA MET A 393 5.13 -10.13 -19.46
C MET A 393 5.49 -10.28 -17.98
N MET A 394 6.13 -9.28 -17.40
CA MET A 394 6.70 -9.33 -16.06
C MET A 394 6.18 -8.25 -15.12
N THR A 395 5.42 -7.26 -15.63
CA THR A 395 4.96 -6.12 -14.84
C THR A 395 3.92 -6.48 -13.78
N VAL A 396 3.24 -7.61 -13.96
CA VAL A 396 2.12 -8.01 -13.08
C VAL A 396 2.59 -8.24 -11.65
N GLY A 397 3.84 -8.66 -11.44
CA GLY A 397 4.34 -9.03 -10.12
C GLY A 397 3.70 -10.33 -9.63
N GLY A 398 3.05 -10.28 -8.49
CA GLY A 398 2.35 -11.42 -7.89
C GLY A 398 1.82 -11.08 -6.51
N GLY A 399 0.90 -11.88 -6.00
CA GLY A 399 0.35 -11.70 -4.68
C GLY A 399 -0.32 -10.34 -4.49
N SER A 400 -0.04 -9.70 -3.37
CA SER A 400 -0.51 -8.35 -3.05
C SER A 400 0.02 -7.28 -4.02
N SER A 401 1.13 -7.55 -4.72
CA SER A 401 1.72 -6.64 -5.70
C SER A 401 1.24 -6.87 -7.13
N SER A 402 0.19 -7.65 -7.34
CA SER A 402 -0.40 -7.89 -8.67
C SER A 402 -0.94 -6.61 -9.28
N LEU A 403 -0.57 -6.34 -10.53
CA LEU A 403 -0.96 -5.15 -11.27
C LEU A 403 -1.73 -5.50 -12.55
N LYS A 404 -2.50 -4.55 -13.04
CA LYS A 404 -3.18 -4.60 -14.34
C LYS A 404 -2.76 -3.40 -15.16
N VAL A 405 -1.93 -3.64 -16.16
CA VAL A 405 -1.44 -2.58 -17.05
C VAL A 405 -2.22 -2.55 -18.36
N LYS A 406 -2.22 -1.40 -18.99
CA LYS A 406 -2.91 -1.19 -20.27
C LYS A 406 -2.16 -1.86 -21.43
N TYR A 407 -0.85 -1.85 -21.37
CA TYR A 407 0.09 -2.50 -22.30
C TYR A 407 1.44 -2.67 -21.61
N GLU A 408 2.23 -3.57 -22.15
CA GLU A 408 3.61 -3.79 -21.70
C GLU A 408 4.53 -3.81 -22.91
N THR A 409 5.66 -3.15 -22.82
CA THR A 409 6.70 -3.21 -23.85
C THR A 409 7.69 -4.32 -23.50
N LEU A 410 7.63 -5.40 -24.24
CA LEU A 410 8.54 -6.53 -24.03
C LEU A 410 9.97 -6.17 -24.44
N PRO A 411 11.02 -6.73 -23.80
CA PRO A 411 12.41 -6.47 -24.15
C PRO A 411 12.71 -6.69 -25.63
N LEU A 412 12.23 -7.79 -26.21
CA LEU A 412 12.42 -8.10 -27.63
C LEU A 412 11.78 -7.04 -28.55
N ASP A 413 10.59 -6.55 -28.21
CA ASP A 413 9.92 -5.50 -28.99
C ASP A 413 10.65 -4.17 -28.90
N GLY A 414 11.15 -3.83 -27.72
CA GLY A 414 12.01 -2.66 -27.52
C GLY A 414 13.30 -2.72 -28.36
N ILE A 415 13.97 -3.87 -28.36
CA ILE A 415 15.17 -4.13 -29.16
C ILE A 415 14.87 -4.02 -30.66
N LYS A 416 13.80 -4.69 -31.14
CA LYS A 416 13.38 -4.60 -32.55
C LYS A 416 13.04 -3.17 -32.96
N LYS A 417 12.33 -2.44 -32.12
CA LYS A 417 12.00 -1.05 -32.37
C LYS A 417 13.24 -0.16 -32.47
N ARG A 418 14.24 -0.42 -31.65
CA ARG A 418 15.47 0.38 -31.59
C ARG A 418 16.44 0.06 -32.72
N PHE A 419 16.59 -1.19 -33.10
CA PHE A 419 17.65 -1.68 -33.99
C PHE A 419 17.14 -2.27 -35.33
N GLY A 420 15.87 -2.66 -35.41
CA GLY A 420 15.36 -3.59 -36.43
C GLY A 420 15.29 -3.04 -37.88
N LYS A 421 15.67 -1.79 -38.13
CA LYS A 421 15.71 -1.29 -39.52
C LYS A 421 16.98 -1.69 -40.30
N ASP A 422 18.10 -1.72 -39.59
CA ASP A 422 19.44 -1.88 -40.22
C ASP A 422 20.21 -3.08 -39.61
N THR A 423 19.62 -3.75 -38.65
CA THR A 423 20.23 -4.87 -37.90
C THR A 423 19.26 -6.05 -37.86
N GLU A 424 19.71 -7.24 -38.21
CA GLU A 424 18.94 -8.47 -38.07
C GLU A 424 18.80 -8.81 -36.59
N ILE A 425 17.54 -8.96 -36.11
CA ILE A 425 17.26 -9.40 -34.74
C ILE A 425 16.75 -10.82 -34.80
N VAL A 426 17.52 -11.74 -34.25
CA VAL A 426 17.13 -13.15 -34.10
C VAL A 426 16.78 -13.43 -32.65
N PHE A 427 15.79 -14.29 -32.45
CA PHE A 427 15.33 -14.67 -31.12
C PHE A 427 15.35 -16.17 -30.98
N ALA A 428 15.89 -16.63 -29.84
CA ALA A 428 15.77 -18.02 -29.42
C ALA A 428 15.30 -18.06 -27.95
N ARG A 429 14.37 -18.94 -27.64
CA ARG A 429 13.83 -19.04 -26.29
C ARG A 429 14.87 -19.55 -25.28
N GLY A 430 15.68 -20.54 -25.69
CA GLY A 430 16.79 -21.06 -24.89
C GLY A 430 16.36 -21.96 -23.72
N TYR A 431 15.33 -21.59 -22.99
CA TYR A 431 14.76 -22.34 -21.86
C TYR A 431 13.28 -22.05 -21.67
N VAL A 432 12.61 -22.92 -20.95
CA VAL A 432 11.25 -22.67 -20.42
C VAL A 432 11.35 -22.61 -18.92
N GLY A 433 11.05 -21.44 -18.36
CA GLY A 433 10.90 -21.27 -16.94
C GLY A 433 9.51 -21.65 -16.44
N ASP A 434 9.14 -21.18 -15.28
CA ASP A 434 7.78 -21.30 -14.77
C ASP A 434 6.81 -20.67 -15.80
N PRO A 435 5.82 -21.41 -16.31
CA PRO A 435 4.87 -20.90 -17.30
C PRO A 435 4.02 -19.73 -16.79
N GLY A 436 4.24 -19.28 -15.58
CA GLY A 436 3.42 -18.27 -14.92
C GLY A 436 2.19 -18.90 -14.30
N GLY A 437 1.75 -18.33 -13.19
CA GLY A 437 0.57 -18.74 -12.46
C GLY A 437 -0.51 -17.67 -12.53
N GLU A 438 -1.68 -18.03 -12.05
CA GLU A 438 -2.73 -17.10 -11.71
C GLU A 438 -2.72 -16.90 -10.19
N TYR A 439 -2.79 -15.65 -9.76
CA TYR A 439 -2.94 -15.31 -8.35
C TYR A 439 -4.08 -14.32 -8.17
N ASN A 440 -5.09 -14.71 -7.41
CA ASN A 440 -6.27 -13.87 -7.14
C ASN A 440 -6.91 -13.29 -8.40
N GLY A 441 -7.06 -14.09 -9.45
CA GLY A 441 -7.64 -13.67 -10.73
C GLY A 441 -6.70 -12.84 -11.62
N VAL A 442 -5.45 -12.64 -11.21
CA VAL A 442 -4.43 -11.96 -12.04
C VAL A 442 -3.51 -13.00 -12.67
N VAL A 443 -3.45 -13.00 -13.99
CA VAL A 443 -2.52 -13.86 -14.73
C VAL A 443 -1.12 -13.26 -14.62
N THR A 444 -0.19 -13.99 -14.00
CA THR A 444 1.19 -13.56 -13.75
C THR A 444 2.12 -13.90 -14.91
N GLY A 445 1.83 -13.40 -16.08
CA GLY A 445 2.61 -13.63 -17.28
C GLY A 445 1.83 -14.35 -18.38
N GLN A 446 2.42 -14.38 -19.57
CA GLN A 446 1.85 -15.16 -20.67
C GLN A 446 2.15 -16.64 -20.43
N ASN A 447 1.15 -17.48 -20.73
CA ASN A 447 1.35 -18.92 -20.74
C ASN A 447 2.22 -19.27 -21.96
N LEU A 448 3.52 -19.24 -21.79
CA LEU A 448 4.49 -19.50 -22.83
C LEU A 448 4.75 -21.02 -22.95
N LYS A 449 3.68 -21.83 -23.05
CA LYS A 449 3.83 -23.27 -23.25
C LYS A 449 4.73 -23.54 -24.44
N ASP A 450 5.65 -24.46 -24.26
CA ASP A 450 6.52 -24.98 -25.30
C ASP A 450 6.64 -26.48 -25.12
N ASN A 451 6.42 -27.23 -26.17
CA ASN A 451 6.47 -28.68 -26.13
C ASN A 451 7.85 -29.24 -26.54
N ARG A 452 8.81 -28.36 -26.86
CA ARG A 452 10.19 -28.76 -27.18
C ARG A 452 10.91 -29.19 -25.92
N SER A 453 11.82 -30.14 -26.07
CA SER A 453 12.72 -30.54 -25.00
C SER A 453 13.71 -29.40 -24.67
N GLU A 454 14.27 -29.41 -23.47
CA GLU A 454 15.35 -28.51 -23.08
C GLU A 454 16.50 -28.51 -24.05
N LYS A 455 16.88 -29.73 -24.54
CA LYS A 455 17.95 -29.90 -25.55
C LYS A 455 17.63 -29.16 -26.85
N GLU A 456 16.41 -29.26 -27.37
CA GLU A 456 15.99 -28.57 -28.59
C GLU A 456 16.03 -27.05 -28.43
N LEU A 457 15.65 -26.54 -27.26
CA LEU A 457 15.70 -25.11 -26.94
C LEU A 457 17.15 -24.60 -26.86
N ILE A 458 18.05 -25.38 -26.25
CA ILE A 458 19.49 -25.06 -26.18
C ILE A 458 20.10 -25.12 -27.58
N ASP A 459 19.82 -26.19 -28.36
CA ASP A 459 20.33 -26.32 -29.73
C ASP A 459 19.89 -25.18 -30.65
N GLU A 460 18.68 -24.65 -30.48
CA GLU A 460 18.21 -23.44 -31.17
C GLU A 460 19.03 -22.23 -30.74
N ALA A 461 19.18 -22.03 -29.42
CA ALA A 461 19.90 -20.87 -28.88
C ALA A 461 21.38 -20.82 -29.29
N VAL A 462 22.03 -22.00 -29.50
CA VAL A 462 23.40 -22.07 -29.96
C VAL A 462 23.53 -21.71 -31.45
N LYS A 463 22.46 -21.82 -32.25
CA LYS A 463 22.47 -21.56 -33.69
C LYS A 463 22.26 -20.09 -34.07
N VAL A 464 21.74 -19.30 -33.16
CA VAL A 464 21.43 -17.87 -33.42
C VAL A 464 22.58 -16.95 -33.04
#